data_a2adb43cd1a41693c63ebae137c4b2c0
#
_entry.id   a2adb43cd1a41693c63ebae137c4b2c0
#
_cell.length_a   1.000
_cell.length_b   1.000
_cell.length_c   1.000
_cell.angle_alpha   90.00
_cell.angle_beta   90.00
_cell.angle_gamma   90.00
#
_symmetry.space_group_name_H-M   'P 1'
#
loop_
_entity.id
_entity.type
_entity.pdbx_description
1 polymer ?
#
loop_
_entity_poly.entity_id
_entity_poly.type
_entity_poly.pdbx_seq_one_letter_code
_entity_poly.pdbx_strand_id
1 'polypeptide(L)'
;MTKYEMLYILDPSLEEEARNALVKKFEDLVVAKGGTVEKTDVWGMKKLQYPIQFKTEGFYVVMTFEAGPAFVQELKRVVGITDGVLRRLITKL
;
A
#
# COMPACT_ATOMS: atom_id res chain seq x y z
N MET A 1 11.30 -1.99 -17.15
CA MET A 1 10.65 -1.63 -15.87
C MET A 1 11.28 -2.39 -14.72
N THR A 2 11.18 -1.85 -13.54
CA THR A 2 11.77 -2.43 -12.34
C THR A 2 10.68 -2.99 -11.45
N LYS A 3 10.97 -4.11 -10.78
CA LYS A 3 10.05 -4.69 -9.82
C LYS A 3 10.22 -4.05 -8.46
N TYR A 4 9.10 -3.78 -7.82
CA TYR A 4 9.03 -3.20 -6.48
C TYR A 4 8.02 -3.95 -5.64
N GLU A 5 8.21 -3.87 -4.34
CA GLU A 5 7.26 -4.38 -3.35
C GLU A 5 6.87 -3.22 -2.45
N MET A 6 5.57 -2.98 -2.33
CA MET A 6 5.05 -1.96 -1.42
C MET A 6 4.30 -2.63 -0.28
N LEU A 7 4.83 -2.48 0.92
CA LEU A 7 4.13 -2.85 2.15
C LEU A 7 3.42 -1.60 2.65
N TYR A 8 2.13 -1.68 2.85
CA TYR A 8 1.41 -0.58 3.48
C TYR A 8 0.48 -1.09 4.55
N ILE A 9 0.26 -0.25 5.55
CA ILE A 9 -0.53 -0.57 6.73
C ILE A 9 -1.71 0.38 6.76
N LEU A 10 -2.91 -0.17 6.75
CA LEU A 10 -4.15 0.59 6.78
C LEU A 10 -4.67 0.69 8.22
N ASP A 11 -5.41 1.76 8.48
CA ASP A 11 -6.03 1.99 9.78
C ASP A 11 -7.00 0.83 10.10
N PRO A 12 -6.84 0.17 11.25
CA PRO A 12 -7.70 -0.96 11.61
C PRO A 12 -9.16 -0.59 11.84
N SER A 13 -9.45 0.69 12.03
CA SER A 13 -10.83 1.15 12.22
C SER A 13 -11.60 1.29 10.91
N LEU A 14 -10.93 1.16 9.75
CA LEU A 14 -11.60 1.21 8.46
C LEU A 14 -12.48 -0.01 8.26
N GLU A 15 -13.66 0.19 7.65
CA GLU A 15 -14.52 -0.90 7.26
C GLU A 15 -13.93 -1.67 6.08
N GLU A 16 -14.37 -2.91 5.88
CA GLU A 16 -13.87 -3.76 4.82
C GLU A 16 -14.02 -3.11 3.45
N GLU A 17 -15.14 -2.46 3.18
CA GLU A 17 -15.36 -1.76 1.92
C GLU A 17 -14.33 -0.66 1.69
N ALA A 18 -14.02 0.10 2.73
CA ALA A 18 -13.04 1.17 2.63
C ALA A 18 -11.63 0.62 2.40
N ARG A 19 -11.28 -0.47 3.08
CA ARG A 19 -9.99 -1.14 2.88
C ARG A 19 -9.85 -1.65 1.45
N ASN A 20 -10.88 -2.32 0.95
CA ASN A 20 -10.88 -2.86 -0.41
C ASN A 20 -10.80 -1.76 -1.45
N ALA A 21 -11.46 -0.63 -1.22
CA ALA A 21 -11.41 0.52 -2.11
C ALA A 21 -10.00 1.10 -2.19
N LEU A 22 -9.29 1.17 -1.07
CA LEU A 22 -7.90 1.66 -1.05
C LEU A 22 -6.95 0.71 -1.78
N VAL A 23 -7.09 -0.58 -1.55
CA VAL A 23 -6.27 -1.59 -2.25
C VAL A 23 -6.47 -1.46 -3.76
N LYS A 24 -7.72 -1.38 -4.21
CA LYS A 24 -8.03 -1.22 -5.62
C LYS A 24 -7.49 0.09 -6.18
N LYS A 25 -7.60 1.18 -5.42
CA LYS A 25 -7.10 2.49 -5.84
C LYS A 25 -5.60 2.41 -6.15
N PHE A 26 -4.82 1.77 -5.30
CA PHE A 26 -3.39 1.68 -5.50
C PHE A 26 -3.04 0.76 -6.67
N GLU A 27 -3.76 -0.34 -6.85
CA GLU A 27 -3.59 -1.19 -8.01
C GLU A 27 -3.89 -0.44 -9.31
N ASP A 28 -5.00 0.29 -9.33
CA ASP A 28 -5.42 1.06 -10.50
C ASP A 28 -4.42 2.17 -10.84
N LEU A 29 -3.81 2.79 -9.84
CA LEU A 29 -2.78 3.80 -10.07
C LEU A 29 -1.58 3.22 -10.83
N VAL A 30 -1.14 2.02 -10.45
CA VAL A 30 -0.01 1.37 -11.12
C VAL A 30 -0.37 1.09 -12.57
N VAL A 31 -1.53 0.52 -12.82
CA VAL A 31 -1.99 0.16 -14.17
C VAL A 31 -2.19 1.41 -15.02
N ALA A 32 -2.76 2.47 -14.46
CA ALA A 32 -3.03 3.72 -15.17
C ALA A 32 -1.76 4.40 -15.65
N LYS A 33 -0.63 4.17 -14.99
CA LYS A 33 0.66 4.75 -15.37
C LYS A 33 1.53 3.80 -16.18
N GLY A 34 0.94 2.77 -16.73
CA GLY A 34 1.65 1.82 -17.59
C GLY A 34 2.40 0.73 -16.85
N GLY A 35 2.24 0.63 -15.54
CA GLY A 35 2.84 -0.44 -14.76
C GLY A 35 1.98 -1.70 -14.75
N THR A 36 2.49 -2.73 -14.09
CA THR A 36 1.79 -4.01 -13.97
C THR A 36 1.82 -4.46 -12.52
N VAL A 37 0.65 -4.79 -11.97
CA VAL A 37 0.56 -5.38 -10.63
C VAL A 37 0.70 -6.89 -10.79
N GLU A 38 1.74 -7.49 -10.19
CA GLU A 38 1.95 -8.93 -10.25
C GLU A 38 1.06 -9.67 -9.27
N LYS A 39 1.02 -9.17 -8.03
CA LYS A 39 0.13 -9.74 -7.02
C LYS A 39 -0.09 -8.76 -5.88
N THR A 40 -1.18 -8.97 -5.17
CA THR A 40 -1.50 -8.24 -3.94
C THR A 40 -1.78 -9.26 -2.86
N ASP A 41 -0.94 -9.30 -1.83
CA ASP A 41 -1.12 -10.18 -0.68
C ASP A 41 -1.75 -9.39 0.45
N VAL A 42 -2.92 -9.81 0.89
CA VAL A 42 -3.58 -9.23 2.06
C VAL A 42 -3.20 -10.08 3.26
N TRP A 43 -2.35 -9.52 4.11
CA TRP A 43 -1.90 -10.24 5.32
C TRP A 43 -2.92 -10.15 6.44
N GLY A 44 -3.80 -9.17 6.38
CA GLY A 44 -4.84 -8.98 7.36
C GLY A 44 -4.38 -8.17 8.58
N MET A 45 -5.16 -8.27 9.63
CA MET A 45 -4.91 -7.51 10.86
C MET A 45 -3.72 -8.12 11.59
N LYS A 46 -2.73 -7.28 11.91
CA LYS A 46 -1.54 -7.69 12.66
C LYS A 46 -1.19 -6.65 13.72
N LYS A 47 -0.59 -7.12 14.79
CA LYS A 47 -0.12 -6.25 15.86
C LYS A 47 1.11 -5.48 15.37
N LEU A 48 1.11 -4.17 15.60
CA LEU A 48 2.24 -3.31 15.27
C LEU A 48 3.36 -3.50 16.31
N GLN A 49 4.61 -3.46 15.85
CA GLN A 49 5.76 -3.50 16.75
C GLN A 49 5.80 -2.25 17.62
N TYR A 50 5.45 -1.11 17.04
CA TYR A 50 5.35 0.17 17.75
C TYR A 50 4.00 0.79 17.45
N PRO A 51 3.37 1.47 18.43
CA PRO A 51 2.12 2.19 18.15
C PRO A 51 2.33 3.27 17.09
N ILE A 52 1.38 3.36 16.16
CA ILE A 52 1.34 4.42 15.14
C ILE A 52 0.02 5.16 15.34
N GLN A 53 0.10 6.48 15.58
CA GLN A 53 -1.09 7.31 15.84
C GLN A 53 -1.99 6.70 16.92
N PHE A 54 -1.37 6.19 17.99
CA PHE A 54 -2.04 5.52 19.12
C PHE A 54 -2.72 4.20 18.76
N LYS A 55 -2.48 3.67 17.56
CA LYS A 55 -2.99 2.36 17.14
C LYS A 55 -1.96 1.29 17.45
N THR A 56 -2.41 0.17 18.00
CA THR A 56 -1.54 -0.97 18.32
C THR A 56 -1.62 -2.07 17.27
N GLU A 57 -2.59 -2.00 16.38
CA GLU A 57 -2.78 -2.95 15.30
C GLU A 57 -2.93 -2.22 13.97
N GLY A 58 -2.69 -2.93 12.87
CA GLY A 58 -2.87 -2.39 11.54
C GLY A 58 -3.25 -3.49 10.56
N PHE A 59 -3.87 -3.11 9.47
CA PHE A 59 -4.23 -4.02 8.39
C PHE A 59 -3.11 -4.00 7.35
N TYR A 60 -2.38 -5.11 7.22
CA TYR A 60 -1.20 -5.21 6.37
C TYR A 60 -1.55 -5.70 4.98
N VAL A 61 -1.02 -5.01 3.97
CA VAL A 61 -1.14 -5.40 2.57
C VAL A 61 0.21 -5.25 1.89
N VAL A 62 0.59 -6.24 1.09
CA VAL A 62 1.82 -6.20 0.30
C VAL A 62 1.44 -6.30 -1.18
N MET A 63 1.88 -5.31 -1.97
CA MET A 63 1.64 -5.28 -3.41
C MET A 63 2.97 -5.38 -4.14
N THR A 64 3.11 -6.40 -5.00
CA THR A 64 4.27 -6.56 -5.86
C THR A 64 3.93 -6.08 -7.26
N PHE A 65 4.72 -5.18 -7.80
CA PHE A 65 4.40 -4.54 -9.08
C PHE A 65 5.66 -4.17 -9.86
N GLU A 66 5.49 -3.95 -11.14
CA GLU A 66 6.54 -3.41 -12.02
C GLU A 66 6.13 -2.02 -12.47
N ALA A 67 7.06 -1.09 -12.44
CA ALA A 67 6.81 0.28 -12.85
C ALA A 67 8.13 1.02 -13.14
N GLY A 68 8.01 2.19 -13.75
CA GLY A 68 9.17 3.07 -13.93
C GLY A 68 9.50 3.81 -12.63
N PRO A 69 10.77 4.14 -12.40
CA PRO A 69 11.19 4.79 -11.14
C PRO A 69 10.52 6.15 -10.91
N ALA A 70 10.22 6.88 -11.96
CA ALA A 70 9.53 8.16 -11.82
C ALA A 70 8.13 8.00 -11.23
N PHE A 71 7.41 6.96 -11.65
CA PHE A 71 6.09 6.66 -11.11
C PHE A 71 6.16 6.25 -9.64
N VAL A 72 7.22 5.54 -9.24
CA VAL A 72 7.36 5.08 -7.85
C VAL A 72 7.37 6.26 -6.89
N GLN A 73 8.02 7.35 -7.24
CA GLN A 73 8.01 8.56 -6.41
C GLN A 73 6.60 9.14 -6.29
N GLU A 74 5.86 9.17 -7.40
CA GLU A 74 4.47 9.63 -7.40
C GLU A 74 3.58 8.71 -6.55
N LEU A 75 3.73 7.40 -6.69
CA LEU A 75 2.97 6.43 -5.92
C LEU A 75 3.24 6.59 -4.42
N LYS A 76 4.51 6.73 -4.06
CA LYS A 76 4.91 6.95 -2.67
C LYS A 76 4.24 8.18 -2.08
N ARG A 77 4.20 9.27 -2.84
CA ARG A 77 3.57 10.51 -2.42
C ARG A 77 2.06 10.32 -2.23
N VAL A 78 1.39 9.73 -3.21
CA VAL A 78 -0.06 9.53 -3.16
C VAL A 78 -0.46 8.63 -1.99
N VAL A 79 0.24 7.52 -1.81
CA VAL A 79 -0.04 6.61 -0.70
C VAL A 79 0.20 7.31 0.64
N GLY A 80 1.25 8.12 0.73
CA GLY A 80 1.60 8.81 1.96
C GLY A 80 0.61 9.89 2.39
N ILE A 81 -0.14 10.47 1.43
CA ILE A 81 -1.15 11.50 1.75
C ILE A 81 -2.57 10.95 1.77
N THR A 82 -2.75 9.66 1.53
CA THR A 82 -4.08 9.05 1.52
C THR A 82 -4.55 8.80 2.94
N ASP A 83 -5.74 9.29 3.26
CA ASP A 83 -6.35 9.03 4.57
C ASP A 83 -6.58 7.54 4.75
N GLY A 84 -6.31 7.05 5.96
CA GLY A 84 -6.48 5.63 6.28
C GLY A 84 -5.20 4.82 6.11
N VAL A 85 -4.13 5.39 5.54
CA VAL A 85 -2.83 4.73 5.47
C VAL A 85 -1.98 5.18 6.64
N LEU A 86 -1.60 4.24 7.51
CA LEU A 86 -0.76 4.54 8.67
C LEU A 86 0.72 4.58 8.30
N ARG A 87 1.14 3.68 7.42
CA ARG A 87 2.54 3.57 7.03
C ARG A 87 2.67 2.92 5.66
N ARG A 88 3.73 3.26 4.96
CA ARG A 88 4.09 2.65 3.69
C ARG A 88 5.59 2.42 3.62
N LEU A 89 5.99 1.38 2.90
CA LEU A 89 7.39 1.09 2.63
C LEU A 89 7.49 0.49 1.25
N ILE A 90 8.29 1.09 0.38
CA ILE A 90 8.53 0.59 -0.97
C ILE A 90 9.96 0.10 -1.08
N THR A 91 10.13 -1.15 -1.48
CA THR A 91 11.43 -1.77 -1.63
C THR A 91 11.60 -2.20 -3.08
N LYS A 92 12.78 -1.92 -3.62
CA LYS A 92 13.16 -2.39 -4.95
C LYS A 92 13.59 -3.85 -4.84
N LEU A 93 13.02 -4.69 -5.67
CA LEU A 93 13.34 -6.11 -5.72
C LEU A 93 14.51 -6.42 -6.67
#